data_1d5bccde44b057ccb7677f1b90150f3e
#
_entry.id   1d5bccde44b057ccb7677f1b90150f3e
#
_cell.length_a   1.000
_cell.length_b   1.000
_cell.length_c   1.000
_cell.angle_alpha   90.00
_cell.angle_beta   90.00
_cell.angle_gamma   90.00
#
_symmetry.space_group_name_H-M   'P 1'
#
loop_
_entity.id
_entity.type
_entity.pdbx_description
1 polymer ?
#
loop_
_entity_poly.entity_id
_entity_poly.type
_entity_poly.pdbx_seq_one_letter_code
_entity_poly.pdbx_strand_id
1 'polypeptide(L)'
;MREQTTEANPPIEQEFLSVIREYERVIYKVCYLYANPNAPLNDLYQDVLLNLWKAYPKFRKECKVSTWIYRIALNTCISFYRKE
;
A
#
# COMPACT_ATOMS: atom_id res chain seq x y z
N MET A 1 20.81 16.87 -7.55
CA MET A 1 20.70 16.49 -7.13
C MET A 1 20.30 16.16 -6.54
N ARG A 2 20.37 16.23 -6.53
CA ARG A 2 20.14 15.76 -5.92
C ARG A 2 20.22 15.21 -5.11
N GLU A 3 20.47 15.34 -4.94
CA GLU A 3 20.61 14.72 -4.26
C GLU A 3 20.47 14.56 -3.26
N GLN A 4 20.56 14.81 -3.17
CA GLN A 4 20.50 14.59 -2.37
C GLN A 4 20.39 14.19 -1.47
N THR A 5 20.61 14.32 -1.26
CA THR A 5 20.64 13.91 -0.57
C THR A 5 20.74 13.22 0.15
N THR A 6 21.03 13.02 0.37
CA THR A 6 21.24 12.24 0.87
C THR A 6 21.37 12.00 1.93
N GLU A 7 21.38 12.02 2.53
CA GLU A 7 21.63 11.92 3.48
C GLU A 7 21.66 10.97 4.41
N ALA A 8 21.98 10.94 5.38
CA ALA A 8 22.27 10.06 6.40
C ALA A 8 21.23 9.00 6.61
N ASN A 9 20.01 9.36 6.57
CA ASN A 9 18.92 8.42 6.69
C ASN A 9 18.35 8.11 5.33
N PRO A 10 18.08 6.84 5.06
CA PRO A 10 17.41 6.55 3.81
C PRO A 10 16.08 7.26 3.81
N PRO A 11 15.67 7.82 2.69
CA PRO A 11 14.37 8.45 2.61
C PRO A 11 13.28 7.45 2.97
N ILE A 12 12.28 7.93 3.67
CA ILE A 12 11.16 7.07 4.05
C ILE A 12 10.51 6.45 2.83
N GLU A 13 10.54 7.15 1.71
CA GLU A 13 9.94 6.60 0.50
C GLU A 13 10.71 5.42 -0.04
N GLN A 14 12.03 5.38 0.11
CA GLN A 14 12.81 4.21 -0.31
C GLN A 14 12.51 3.03 0.57
N GLU A 15 12.39 3.27 1.85
CA GLU A 15 12.04 2.22 2.79
C GLU A 15 10.66 1.69 2.47
N PHE A 16 9.73 2.58 2.19
CA PHE A 16 8.36 2.22 1.85
C PHE A 16 8.33 1.38 0.57
N LEU A 17 9.04 1.82 -0.46
CA LEU A 17 9.06 1.09 -1.72
C LEU A 17 9.61 -0.31 -1.55
N SER A 18 10.60 -0.45 -0.69
CA SER A 18 11.18 -1.76 -0.41
C SER A 18 10.14 -2.69 0.22
N VAL A 19 9.37 -2.15 1.17
CA VAL A 19 8.31 -2.91 1.82
C VAL A 19 7.24 -3.30 0.81
N ILE A 20 6.84 -2.35 -0.03
CA ILE A 20 5.81 -2.62 -1.04
C ILE A 20 6.25 -3.70 -2.00
N ARG A 21 7.50 -3.65 -2.43
CA ARG A 21 8.02 -4.66 -3.34
C ARG A 21 7.96 -6.06 -2.74
N GLU A 22 8.26 -6.13 -1.46
CA GLU A 22 8.28 -7.40 -0.78
C GLU A 22 6.88 -8.01 -0.68
N TYR A 23 5.87 -7.16 -0.56
CA TYR A 23 4.50 -7.63 -0.35
C TYR A 23 3.56 -7.34 -1.50
N GLU A 24 4.10 -6.99 -2.66
CA GLU A 24 3.24 -6.61 -3.78
C GLU A 24 2.31 -7.73 -4.22
N ARG A 25 2.74 -8.98 -4.07
CA ARG A 25 1.87 -10.11 -4.43
C ARG A 25 0.65 -10.19 -3.54
N VAL A 26 0.83 -9.90 -2.25
CA VAL A 26 -0.29 -9.91 -1.31
C VAL A 26 -1.28 -8.83 -1.70
N ILE A 27 -0.76 -7.64 -1.98
CA ILE A 27 -1.60 -6.50 -2.36
C ILE A 27 -2.36 -6.83 -3.63
N TYR A 28 -1.66 -7.35 -4.62
CA TYR A 28 -2.24 -7.69 -5.90
C TYR A 28 -3.36 -8.73 -5.74
N LYS A 29 -3.11 -9.73 -4.92
CA LYS A 29 -4.08 -10.80 -4.71
C LYS A 29 -5.36 -10.28 -4.07
N VAL A 30 -5.23 -9.42 -3.07
CA VAL A 30 -6.40 -8.83 -2.43
C VAL A 30 -7.19 -8.01 -3.43
N CYS A 31 -6.50 -7.17 -4.21
CA CYS A 31 -7.16 -6.35 -5.20
C CYS A 31 -7.84 -7.21 -6.26
N TYR A 32 -7.19 -8.27 -6.66
CA TYR A 32 -7.75 -9.17 -7.65
C TYR A 32 -9.07 -9.77 -7.18
N LEU A 33 -9.15 -10.13 -5.91
CA LEU A 33 -10.35 -10.73 -5.36
C LEU A 33 -11.54 -9.77 -5.34
N TYR A 34 -11.28 -8.49 -5.28
CA TYR A 34 -12.33 -7.48 -5.18
C TYR A 34 -12.53 -6.70 -6.48
N ALA A 35 -11.71 -6.94 -7.48
CA ALA A 35 -11.83 -6.20 -8.74
C ALA A 35 -13.14 -6.53 -9.43
N ASN A 36 -13.72 -5.52 -10.05
CA ASN A 36 -14.97 -5.69 -10.80
C ASN A 36 -15.04 -4.57 -11.83
N PRO A 37 -16.05 -4.58 -12.73
CA PRO A 37 -16.10 -3.57 -13.79
C PRO A 37 -16.15 -2.13 -13.26
N ASN A 38 -16.71 -1.91 -12.08
CA ASN A 38 -16.78 -0.57 -11.51
C ASN A 38 -15.50 -0.19 -10.78
N ALA A 39 -14.71 -1.19 -10.39
CA ALA A 39 -13.48 -0.96 -9.66
C ALA A 39 -12.42 -1.89 -10.24
N PRO A 40 -11.83 -1.50 -11.38
CA PRO A 40 -10.82 -2.33 -12.02
C PRO A 40 -9.62 -2.57 -11.13
N LEU A 41 -8.97 -3.69 -11.36
CA LEU A 41 -7.81 -4.10 -10.56
C LEU A 41 -6.77 -2.98 -10.43
N ASN A 42 -6.48 -2.34 -11.54
CA ASN A 42 -5.44 -1.31 -11.52
C ASN A 42 -5.81 -0.13 -10.63
N ASP A 43 -7.08 0.26 -10.65
CA ASP A 43 -7.53 1.36 -9.81
C ASP A 43 -7.47 0.98 -8.33
N LEU A 44 -7.89 -0.23 -8.00
CA LEU A 44 -7.82 -0.71 -6.63
C LEU A 44 -6.38 -0.75 -6.14
N TYR A 45 -5.51 -1.26 -6.99
CA TYR A 45 -4.10 -1.39 -6.64
C TYR A 45 -3.49 -0.02 -6.32
N GLN A 46 -3.74 0.95 -7.19
CA GLN A 46 -3.21 2.29 -6.99
C GLN A 46 -3.76 2.93 -5.71
N ASP A 47 -5.04 2.73 -5.44
CA ASP A 47 -5.63 3.27 -4.23
C ASP A 47 -5.05 2.64 -2.98
N VAL A 48 -4.81 1.34 -3.03
CA VAL A 48 -4.18 0.66 -1.90
C VAL A 48 -2.80 1.23 -1.65
N LEU A 49 -2.01 1.40 -2.71
CA LEU A 49 -0.67 1.95 -2.58
C LEU A 49 -0.72 3.36 -1.97
N LEU A 50 -1.66 4.16 -2.43
CA LEU A 50 -1.79 5.51 -1.92
C LEU A 50 -2.15 5.51 -0.44
N ASN A 51 -3.06 4.66 -0.04
CA ASN A 51 -3.46 4.58 1.36
C ASN A 51 -2.33 4.06 2.23
N LEU A 52 -1.58 3.09 1.72
CA LEU A 52 -0.42 2.59 2.43
C LEU A 52 0.60 3.70 2.63
N TRP A 53 0.84 4.48 1.58
CA TRP A 53 1.79 5.58 1.65
C TRP A 53 1.38 6.60 2.70
N LYS A 54 0.09 6.95 2.71
CA LYS A 54 -0.42 7.92 3.68
C LYS A 54 -0.33 7.40 5.11
N ALA A 55 -0.49 6.12 5.29
CA ALA A 55 -0.50 5.52 6.62
C ALA A 55 0.89 5.15 7.13
N TYR A 56 1.84 5.01 6.23
CA TYR A 56 3.16 4.50 6.61
C TYR A 56 3.84 5.30 7.72
N PRO A 57 3.84 6.62 7.67
CA PRO A 57 4.49 7.39 8.75
C PRO A 57 3.87 7.13 10.12
N LYS A 58 2.64 6.67 10.16
CA LYS A 58 1.94 6.40 11.40
C LYS A 58 2.03 4.95 11.85
N PHE A 59 2.66 4.13 11.03
CA PHE A 59 2.82 2.72 11.36
C PHE A 59 3.83 2.58 12.49
N ARG A 60 3.39 2.05 13.61
CA ARG A 60 4.22 1.94 14.80
C ARG A 60 4.77 0.54 15.06
N LYS A 61 4.63 -0.31 14.07
CA LYS A 61 5.13 -1.68 14.17
C LYS A 61 4.50 -2.47 15.30
N GLU A 62 3.26 -2.13 15.61
CA GLU A 62 2.51 -2.84 16.63
C GLU A 62 2.04 -4.20 16.15
N CYS A 63 2.14 -4.44 14.87
CA CYS A 63 1.82 -5.72 14.27
C CYS A 63 2.82 -5.97 13.17
N LYS A 64 2.78 -7.16 12.61
CA LYS A 64 3.65 -7.47 11.49
C LYS A 64 3.29 -6.59 10.30
N VAL A 65 4.30 -6.22 9.54
CA VAL A 65 4.10 -5.39 8.37
C VAL A 65 3.14 -6.05 7.38
N SER A 66 3.23 -7.36 7.23
CA SER A 66 2.34 -8.08 6.33
C SER A 66 0.88 -7.95 6.78
N THR A 67 0.63 -8.03 8.08
CA THR A 67 -0.71 -7.88 8.62
C THR A 67 -1.22 -6.47 8.38
N TRP A 68 -0.38 -5.48 8.60
CA TRP A 68 -0.72 -4.09 8.39
C TRP A 68 -1.11 -3.82 6.94
N ILE A 69 -0.28 -4.33 6.01
CA ILE A 69 -0.54 -4.15 4.59
C ILE A 69 -1.84 -4.82 4.18
N TYR A 70 -2.03 -6.06 4.63
CA TYR A 70 -3.24 -6.79 4.30
C TYR A 70 -4.49 -6.05 4.78
N ARG A 71 -4.42 -5.53 5.99
CA ARG A 71 -5.54 -4.81 6.59
C ARG A 71 -5.91 -3.57 5.80
N ILE A 72 -4.92 -2.79 5.41
CA ILE A 72 -5.17 -1.58 4.64
C ILE A 72 -5.66 -1.91 3.24
N ALA A 73 -5.07 -2.92 2.62
CA ALA A 73 -5.51 -3.34 1.29
C ALA A 73 -6.96 -3.79 1.33
N LEU A 74 -7.30 -4.60 2.31
CA LEU A 74 -8.66 -5.10 2.44
C LEU A 74 -9.64 -3.96 2.69
N ASN A 75 -9.33 -3.08 3.61
CA ASN A 75 -10.20 -1.96 3.92
C ASN A 75 -10.41 -1.05 2.71
N THR A 76 -9.36 -0.84 1.94
CA THR A 76 -9.46 -0.01 0.75
C THR A 76 -10.41 -0.65 -0.27
N CYS A 77 -10.25 -1.92 -0.50
CA CYS A 77 -11.09 -2.63 -1.48
C CYS A 77 -12.54 -2.68 -1.03
N ILE A 78 -12.77 -2.92 0.25
CA ILE A 78 -14.12 -2.96 0.79
C ILE A 78 -14.78 -1.60 0.67
N SER A 79 -14.00 -0.55 0.88
CA SER A 79 -14.50 0.81 0.77
C SER A 79 -15.00 1.09 -0.65
N PHE A 80 -14.25 0.63 -1.65
CA PHE A 80 -14.67 0.76 -3.04
C PHE A 80 -15.97 0.00 -3.30
N TYR A 81 -16.02 -1.19 -2.77
CA TYR A 81 -17.19 -2.04 -2.95
C TYR A 81 -18.43 -1.38 -2.38
N ARG A 82 -18.30 -0.73 -1.24
CA ARG A 82 -19.43 -0.10 -0.58
C ARG A 82 -19.93 1.15 -1.29
N LYS A 83 -19.07 1.78 -2.06
CA LYS A 83 -19.45 3.02 -2.75
C LYS A 83 -20.43 2.77 -3.88
N GLU A 84 -20.64 1.58 -4.22
CA GLU A 84 -21.60 1.24 -5.29
C GLU A 84 -23.05 1.46 -4.90
#